data_4ad2d96f47502653ace878b30ae9ca86
#
_entry.id   4ad2d96f47502653ace878b30ae9ca86
#
_cell.length_a   1.000
_cell.length_b   1.000
_cell.length_c   1.000
_cell.angle_alpha   90.00
_cell.angle_beta   90.00
_cell.angle_gamma   90.00
#
_symmetry.space_group_name_H-M   'P 1'
#
loop_
_entity.id
_entity.type
_entity.pdbx_description
1 polymer ?
#
loop_
_entity_poly.entity_id
_entity_poly.type
_entity_poly.pdbx_seq_one_letter_code
_entity_poly.pdbx_strand_id
1 'polypeptide(L)' 'MSGKSNVVFWLERHGYPADDELVDRIFTKAKSSSMVLTTEEILEQVAEHTRK' A
#
# COMPACT_ATOMS: atom_id res chain seq x y z
N MET A 1 4.47 -16.50 3.59
CA MET A 1 4.99 -15.32 3.32
C MET A 1 4.08 -14.35 2.80
N SER A 2 3.77 -13.36 3.47
CA SER A 2 2.78 -12.50 2.97
C SER A 2 3.28 -11.10 2.97
N GLY A 3 3.69 -10.64 1.85
CA GLY A 3 4.05 -9.27 1.66
C GLY A 3 2.90 -8.35 1.99
N LYS A 4 1.68 -8.84 1.92
CA LYS A 4 0.52 -8.03 2.22
C LYS A 4 0.43 -7.66 3.69
N SER A 5 0.92 -8.53 4.55
CA SER A 5 0.92 -8.22 5.98
C SER A 5 1.74 -6.98 6.28
N ASN A 6 2.85 -6.83 5.59
CA ASN A 6 3.69 -5.66 5.78
C ASN A 6 2.98 -4.41 5.33
N VAL A 7 2.22 -4.49 4.24
CA VAL A 7 1.47 -3.35 3.75
C VAL A 7 0.39 -2.94 4.75
N VAL A 8 -0.32 -3.93 5.28
CA VAL A 8 -1.35 -3.67 6.28
C VAL A 8 -0.75 -2.99 7.50
N PHE A 9 0.36 -3.53 7.97
CA PHE A 9 1.03 -2.99 9.14
C PHE A 9 1.45 -1.54 8.91
N TRP A 10 2.00 -1.28 7.74
CA TRP A 10 2.44 0.07 7.41
C TRP A 10 1.29 1.05 7.40
N LEU A 11 0.18 0.66 6.78
CA LEU A 11 -0.98 1.52 6.69
C LEU A 11 -1.57 1.82 8.07
N GLU A 12 -1.69 0.80 8.88
CA GLU A 12 -2.25 0.97 10.21
C GLU A 12 -1.38 1.86 11.07
N ARG A 13 -0.09 1.70 10.92
CA ARG A 13 0.85 2.46 11.70
C ARG A 13 0.79 3.94 11.34
N HIS A 14 0.45 4.25 10.11
CA HIS A 14 0.37 5.62 9.66
C HIS A 14 -1.05 6.19 9.69
N GLY A 15 -1.98 5.43 10.22
CA GLY A 15 -3.34 5.91 10.39
C GLY A 15 -4.19 5.87 9.13
N TYR A 16 -3.82 5.03 8.18
CA TYR A 16 -4.58 4.90 6.95
C TYR A 16 -5.43 3.63 6.98
N PRO A 17 -6.53 3.61 6.22
CA PRO A 17 -7.36 2.40 6.17
C PRO A 17 -6.65 1.29 5.43
N ALA A 18 -6.62 0.11 6.03
CA ALA A 18 -5.99 -1.04 5.41
C ALA A 18 -7.03 -1.88 4.69
N ASP A 19 -7.66 -1.28 3.67
CA ASP A 19 -8.64 -1.98 2.86
C ASP A 19 -7.98 -3.02 1.99
N ASP A 20 -8.69 -4.11 1.74
CA ASP A 20 -8.18 -5.16 0.87
C ASP A 20 -7.80 -4.60 -0.49
N GLU A 21 -8.63 -3.73 -1.03
CA GLU A 21 -8.36 -3.13 -2.32
C GLU A 21 -7.09 -2.31 -2.30
N LEU A 22 -6.94 -1.49 -1.27
CA LEU A 22 -5.77 -0.62 -1.16
C LEU A 22 -4.51 -1.45 -0.97
N VAL A 23 -4.60 -2.45 -0.10
CA VAL A 23 -3.46 -3.33 0.15
C VAL A 23 -3.03 -4.02 -1.14
N ASP A 24 -4.01 -4.48 -1.89
CA ASP A 24 -3.73 -5.17 -3.15
C ASP A 24 -3.07 -4.23 -4.16
N ARG A 25 -3.53 -2.99 -4.24
CA ARG A 25 -2.96 -2.01 -5.14
C ARG A 25 -1.49 -1.75 -4.80
N ILE A 26 -1.22 -1.56 -3.52
CA ILE A 26 0.14 -1.28 -3.07
C ILE A 26 1.03 -2.48 -3.32
N PHE A 27 0.52 -3.66 -3.02
CA PHE A 27 1.28 -4.88 -3.21
C PHE A 27 1.62 -5.10 -4.68
N THR A 28 0.65 -4.87 -5.55
CA THR A 28 0.86 -5.02 -6.98
C THR A 28 1.89 -4.01 -7.47
N LYS A 29 1.80 -2.79 -6.97
CA LYS A 29 2.76 -1.76 -7.35
C LYS A 29 4.17 -2.13 -6.89
N ALA A 30 4.28 -2.69 -5.70
CA ALA A 30 5.57 -3.09 -5.18
C ALA A 30 6.20 -4.17 -6.04
N LYS A 31 5.40 -5.12 -6.47
CA LYS A 31 5.90 -6.19 -7.33
C LYS A 31 6.38 -5.63 -8.66
N SER A 32 5.67 -4.65 -9.16
CA SER A 32 6.01 -4.04 -10.43
C SER A 32 7.29 -3.22 -10.32
N SER A 33 7.58 -2.71 -9.13
CA SER A 33 8.75 -1.87 -8.91
C SER A 33 9.84 -2.58 -8.13
N SER A 34 10.05 -3.83 -8.38
CA SER A 34 11.10 -4.62 -7.73
C SER A 34 10.93 -4.65 -6.22
N MET A 35 9.72 -4.54 -5.76
CA MET A 35 9.37 -4.66 -4.35
C MET A 35 9.96 -3.55 -3.47
N VAL A 36 10.31 -2.45 -4.09
CA VAL A 36 10.82 -1.30 -3.33
C VAL A 36 9.90 -0.13 -3.59
N LEU A 37 9.17 0.29 -2.57
CA LEU A 37 8.30 1.44 -2.69
C LEU A 37 8.72 2.50 -1.70
N THR A 38 8.74 3.73 -2.15
CA THR A 38 9.02 4.83 -1.25
C THR A 38 7.73 5.22 -0.55
N THR A 39 7.88 5.97 0.53
CA THR A 39 6.72 6.45 1.25
C THR A 39 5.82 7.27 0.34
N GLU A 40 6.42 8.05 -0.52
CA GLU A 40 5.64 8.88 -1.44
C GLU A 40 4.79 8.06 -2.38
N GLU A 41 5.34 6.96 -2.86
CA GLU A 41 4.58 6.11 -3.77
C GLU A 41 3.40 5.45 -3.06
N ILE A 42 3.60 5.06 -1.81
CA ILE A 42 2.52 4.48 -1.05
C ILE A 42 1.44 5.51 -0.77
N LEU A 43 1.84 6.72 -0.43
CA LEU A 43 0.89 7.80 -0.19
C LEU A 43 0.09 8.13 -1.43
N GLU A 44 0.72 8.02 -2.58
CA GLU A 44 0.04 8.24 -3.84
C GLU A 44 -1.08 7.23 -4.04
N GLN A 45 -0.80 5.97 -3.74
CA GLN A 45 -1.81 4.94 -3.85
C GLN A 45 -2.97 5.18 -2.89
N VAL A 46 -2.64 5.60 -1.68
CA VAL A 46 -3.66 5.91 -0.69
C VAL A 46 -4.55 7.05 -1.17
N ALA A 47 -3.93 8.08 -1.71
CA ALA A 47 -4.68 9.25 -2.19
C ALA A 47 -5.61 8.86 -3.33
N GLU A 48 -5.12 8.06 -4.25
CA GLU A 48 -5.93 7.64 -5.37
C GLU A 48 -7.09 6.77 -4.94
N HIS A 49 -6.83 5.91 -3.97
CA HIS A 49 -7.88 5.04 -3.46
C HIS A 49 -8.98 5.86 -2.77
N THR A 50 -8.58 6.86 -2.03
CA THR A 50 -9.52 7.70 -1.31
C THR A 50 -10.28 8.65 -2.22
N ARG A 51 -9.66 9.00 -3.34
CA ARG A 51 -10.25 9.96 -4.24
C ARG A 51 -11.42 9.45 -5.03
N LYS A 52 -11.60 8.17 -5.11
CA LYS A 52 -12.69 7.63 -5.87
C LYS A 52 -14.08 8.16 -5.48
#